data_a24f98fb5330f05cfa8768951a6e1deb
#
_entry.id   a24f98fb5330f05cfa8768951a6e1deb
#
_cell.length_a   1.000
_cell.length_b   1.000
_cell.length_c   1.000
_cell.angle_alpha   90.00
_cell.angle_beta   90.00
_cell.angle_gamma   90.00
#
_symmetry.space_group_name_H-M   'P 1'
#
loop_
_entity.id
_entity.type
_entity.pdbx_description
1 polymer ?
#
loop_
_entity_poly.entity_id
_entity_poly.type
_entity_poly.pdbx_seq_one_letter_code
_entity_poly.pdbx_strand_id
1 'polypeptide(L)'
;GELKNKDIQEETHQVMHNLKNILQEAGMDFSDVVKTTIFITDMHQFGAVNEVYGKYFENRQSDRQPAFPARETVQVSALPKFVNVEISMIAVKL
;
A
#
# COMPACT_ATOMS: atom_id res chain seq x y z
N GLY A 1 -0.86 7.17 -20.05
CA GLY A 1 -2.18 6.90 -20.50
C GLY A 1 -2.86 5.80 -19.70
N GLU A 2 -3.97 5.33 -20.17
CA GLU A 2 -4.75 4.31 -19.44
C GLU A 2 -4.00 3.00 -19.23
N LEU A 3 -3.20 2.59 -20.23
CA LEU A 3 -2.41 1.36 -20.10
C LEU A 3 -1.39 1.48 -18.98
N LYS A 4 -0.74 2.63 -18.86
CA LYS A 4 0.22 2.87 -17.78
C LYS A 4 -0.45 2.81 -16.42
N ASN A 5 -1.63 3.42 -16.28
CA ASN A 5 -2.37 3.40 -15.03
C ASN A 5 -2.82 1.99 -14.68
N LYS A 6 -3.23 1.22 -15.68
CA LYS A 6 -3.63 -0.16 -15.49
C LYS A 6 -2.46 -1.01 -14.99
N ASP A 7 -1.28 -0.86 -15.60
CA ASP A 7 -0.09 -1.61 -15.20
C ASP A 7 0.32 -1.27 -13.77
N ILE A 8 0.29 0.01 -13.39
CA ILE A 8 0.65 0.41 -12.04
C ILE A 8 -0.39 -0.06 -11.03
N GLN A 9 -1.65 -0.14 -11.41
CA GLN A 9 -2.69 -0.66 -10.54
C GLN A 9 -2.51 -2.16 -10.30
N GLU A 10 -2.19 -2.92 -11.33
CA GLU A 10 -1.91 -4.35 -11.20
C GLU A 10 -0.70 -4.59 -10.30
N GLU A 11 0.36 -3.80 -10.51
CA GLU A 11 1.56 -3.88 -9.67
C GLU A 11 1.23 -3.57 -8.21
N THR A 12 0.42 -2.54 -7.98
CA THR A 12 0.01 -2.15 -6.63
C THR A 12 -0.83 -3.23 -5.96
N HIS A 13 -1.74 -3.85 -6.70
CA HIS A 13 -2.52 -4.98 -6.19
C HIS A 13 -1.61 -6.12 -5.74
N GLN A 14 -0.60 -6.44 -6.54
CA GLN A 14 0.33 -7.52 -6.20
C GLN A 14 1.11 -7.19 -4.92
N VAL A 15 1.56 -5.95 -4.80
CA VAL A 15 2.27 -5.51 -3.59
C VAL A 15 1.37 -5.61 -2.37
N MET A 16 0.13 -5.14 -2.47
CA MET A 16 -0.82 -5.20 -1.35
C MET A 16 -1.19 -6.63 -1.00
N HIS A 17 -1.36 -7.48 -2.01
CA HIS A 17 -1.66 -8.89 -1.79
C HIS A 17 -0.52 -9.59 -1.04
N ASN A 18 0.72 -9.29 -1.41
CA ASN A 18 1.88 -9.86 -0.73
C ASN A 18 1.93 -9.40 0.72
N LEU A 19 1.65 -8.12 0.98
CA LEU A 19 1.60 -7.58 2.35
C LEU A 19 0.48 -8.23 3.16
N LYS A 20 -0.66 -8.48 2.55
CA LYS A 20 -1.77 -9.19 3.19
C LYS A 20 -1.32 -10.57 3.67
N ASN A 21 -0.62 -11.30 2.81
CA ASN A 21 -0.14 -12.63 3.16
C ASN A 21 0.86 -12.59 4.31
N ILE A 22 1.76 -11.61 4.30
CA ILE A 22 2.74 -11.44 5.38
C ILE A 22 2.03 -11.13 6.71
N LEU A 23 1.06 -10.24 6.68
CA LEU A 23 0.28 -9.89 7.88
C LEU A 23 -0.45 -11.12 8.42
N GLN A 24 -1.07 -11.90 7.56
CA GLN A 24 -1.82 -13.10 7.95
C GLN A 24 -0.90 -14.13 8.60
N GLU A 25 0.31 -14.32 8.10
CA GLU A 25 1.29 -15.21 8.70
C GLU A 25 1.67 -14.76 10.11
N ALA A 26 1.65 -13.46 10.37
CA ALA A 26 1.93 -12.91 11.68
C ALA A 26 0.69 -12.86 12.58
N GLY A 27 -0.44 -13.39 12.12
CA GLY A 27 -1.69 -13.33 12.88
C GLY A 27 -2.33 -11.95 12.89
N MET A 28 -2.04 -11.14 11.89
CA MET A 28 -2.54 -9.75 11.79
C MET A 28 -3.28 -9.55 10.48
N ASP A 29 -3.88 -8.38 10.35
CA ASP A 29 -4.52 -7.94 9.10
C ASP A 29 -4.34 -6.43 8.96
N PHE A 30 -4.97 -5.85 7.94
CA PHE A 30 -4.83 -4.41 7.68
C PHE A 30 -5.38 -3.53 8.81
N SER A 31 -6.23 -4.06 9.69
CA SER A 31 -6.72 -3.32 10.86
C SER A 31 -5.61 -3.05 11.87
N ASP A 32 -4.54 -3.84 11.83
CA ASP A 32 -3.41 -3.69 12.75
C ASP A 32 -2.34 -2.73 12.22
N VAL A 33 -2.47 -2.26 10.99
CA VAL A 33 -1.48 -1.36 10.38
C VAL A 33 -1.64 0.04 10.97
N VAL A 34 -0.56 0.59 11.49
CA VAL A 34 -0.56 1.92 12.11
C VAL A 34 0.14 2.96 11.23
N LYS A 35 1.04 2.54 10.36
CA LYS A 35 1.74 3.45 9.45
C LYS A 35 2.08 2.75 8.14
N THR A 36 1.96 3.50 7.03
CA THR A 36 2.33 3.04 5.70
C THR A 36 3.26 4.06 5.05
N THR A 37 4.30 3.58 4.37
CA THR A 37 5.13 4.41 3.51
C THR A 37 5.05 3.86 2.09
N ILE A 38 4.72 4.73 1.14
CA ILE A 38 4.64 4.38 -0.27
C ILE A 38 5.81 5.04 -0.99
N PHE A 39 6.64 4.23 -1.65
CA PHE A 39 7.73 4.71 -2.51
C PHE A 39 7.29 4.53 -3.95
N ILE A 40 7.36 5.59 -4.75
CA ILE A 40 6.88 5.59 -6.13
C ILE A 40 7.92 6.27 -7.01
N THR A 41 8.12 5.74 -8.22
CA THR A 41 9.10 6.32 -9.14
C THR A 41 8.52 7.46 -9.98
N ASP A 42 7.20 7.55 -10.09
CA ASP A 42 6.52 8.61 -10.85
C ASP A 42 5.29 9.08 -10.08
N MET A 43 5.39 10.27 -9.49
CA MET A 43 4.30 10.81 -8.68
C MET A 43 3.03 11.08 -9.49
N HIS A 44 3.13 11.17 -10.82
CA HIS A 44 1.96 11.31 -11.67
C HIS A 44 1.05 10.07 -11.62
N GLN A 45 1.61 8.92 -11.19
CA GLN A 45 0.84 7.69 -11.05
C GLN A 45 0.26 7.50 -9.65
N PHE A 46 0.50 8.45 -8.75
CA PHE A 46 0.05 8.33 -7.36
C PHE A 46 -1.46 8.11 -7.25
N GLY A 47 -2.27 8.81 -8.05
CA GLY A 47 -3.71 8.65 -8.01
C GLY A 47 -4.15 7.21 -8.26
N ALA A 48 -3.53 6.55 -9.24
CA ALA A 48 -3.83 5.16 -9.57
C ALA A 48 -3.40 4.21 -8.44
N VAL A 49 -2.23 4.45 -7.86
CA VAL A 49 -1.73 3.67 -6.71
C VAL A 49 -2.67 3.84 -5.51
N ASN A 50 -3.03 5.08 -5.22
CA ASN A 50 -3.87 5.40 -4.08
C ASN A 50 -5.26 4.76 -4.18
N GLU A 51 -5.82 4.69 -5.38
CA GLU A 51 -7.10 4.06 -5.61
C GLU A 51 -7.08 2.58 -5.21
N VAL A 52 -6.05 1.86 -5.62
CA VAL A 52 -5.88 0.46 -5.25
C VAL A 52 -5.60 0.31 -3.75
N TYR A 53 -4.65 1.09 -3.26
CA TYR A 53 -4.28 1.07 -1.84
C TYR A 53 -5.50 1.27 -0.94
N GLY A 54 -6.32 2.26 -1.24
CA GLY A 54 -7.49 2.59 -0.42
C GLY A 54 -8.48 1.45 -0.30
N LYS A 55 -8.64 0.64 -1.34
CA LYS A 55 -9.59 -0.48 -1.33
C LYS A 55 -9.27 -1.52 -0.27
N TYR A 56 -8.00 -1.67 0.07
CA TYR A 56 -7.58 -2.64 1.09
C TYR A 56 -7.91 -2.18 2.50
N PHE A 57 -8.26 -0.91 2.69
CA PHE A 57 -8.61 -0.35 3.99
C PHE A 57 -10.09 0.01 4.13
N GLU A 58 -10.89 -0.18 3.10
CA GLU A 58 -12.33 0.18 3.14
C GLU A 58 -13.10 -0.58 4.22
N ASN A 59 -12.73 -1.85 4.45
CA ASN A 59 -13.40 -2.69 5.43
C ASN A 59 -12.64 -2.76 6.75
N ARG A 60 -11.73 -1.83 6.97
CA ARG A 60 -10.95 -1.79 8.19
C ARG A 60 -11.88 -1.51 9.37
N GLN A 61 -11.90 -2.45 10.30
CA GLN A 61 -12.77 -2.35 11.47
C GLN A 61 -11.94 -2.32 12.74
N SER A 62 -11.70 -1.12 13.23
CA SER A 62 -11.04 -0.95 14.51
C SER A 62 -11.52 0.34 15.15
N ASP A 63 -12.16 0.24 16.28
CA ASP A 63 -12.58 1.40 17.05
C ASP A 63 -11.39 2.18 17.63
N ARG A 64 -10.22 1.54 17.65
CA ARG A 64 -9.01 2.12 18.26
C ARG A 64 -8.13 2.86 17.27
N GLN A 65 -8.43 2.75 15.97
CA GLN A 65 -7.59 3.32 14.93
C GLN A 65 -8.44 4.13 13.97
N PRO A 66 -7.85 5.15 13.34
CA PRO A 66 -8.56 5.89 12.29
C PRO A 66 -8.90 4.96 11.12
N ALA A 67 -9.80 5.41 10.25
CA ALA A 67 -10.23 4.66 9.07
C ALA A 67 -9.04 4.24 8.20
N PHE A 68 -8.00 5.07 8.15
CA PHE A 68 -6.77 4.80 7.42
C PHE A 68 -5.57 4.98 8.35
N PRO A 69 -4.50 4.18 8.17
CA PRO A 69 -3.28 4.40 8.95
C PRO A 69 -2.61 5.70 8.52
N ALA A 70 -1.71 6.20 9.37
CA ALA A 70 -0.83 7.29 8.97
C ALA A 70 -0.07 6.88 7.72
N ARG A 71 0.12 7.82 6.78
CA ARG A 71 0.74 7.50 5.50
C ARG A 71 1.63 8.64 5.03
N GLU A 72 2.77 8.27 4.44
CA GLU A 72 3.59 9.20 3.67
C GLU A 72 3.88 8.58 2.31
N THR A 73 4.02 9.43 1.29
CA THR A 73 4.35 9.00 -0.06
C THR A 73 5.58 9.77 -0.51
N VAL A 74 6.57 9.05 -1.01
CA VAL A 74 7.86 9.63 -1.41
C VAL A 74 8.17 9.20 -2.84
N GLN A 75 8.53 10.19 -3.69
CA GLN A 75 9.02 9.86 -5.01
C GLN A 75 10.52 9.58 -4.92
N VAL A 76 10.94 8.50 -5.55
CA VAL A 76 12.35 8.08 -5.60
C VAL A 76 12.80 7.93 -7.05
N SER A 77 14.11 7.99 -7.28
CA SER A 77 14.65 7.88 -8.64
C SER A 77 14.49 6.49 -9.22
N ALA A 78 14.64 5.46 -8.39
CA ALA A 78 14.51 4.07 -8.81
C ALA A 78 14.28 3.19 -7.58
N LEU A 79 13.73 2.02 -7.82
CA LEU A 79 13.51 1.01 -6.78
C LEU A 79 14.23 -0.28 -7.18
N PRO A 80 14.53 -1.17 -6.20
CA PRO A 80 15.14 -2.46 -6.51
C PRO A 80 14.34 -3.21 -7.56
N LYS A 81 15.06 -3.92 -8.47
CA LYS A 81 14.46 -4.68 -9.57
C LYS A 81 13.65 -3.83 -10.53
N PHE A 82 13.86 -2.50 -10.48
CA PHE A 82 13.16 -1.54 -11.36
C PHE A 82 11.64 -1.62 -11.28
N VAL A 83 11.10 -1.98 -10.13
CA VAL A 83 9.66 -1.88 -9.90
C VAL A 83 9.26 -0.41 -9.82
N ASN A 84 7.98 -0.13 -9.98
CA ASN A 84 7.46 1.24 -10.02
C ASN A 84 6.91 1.71 -8.68
N VAL A 85 6.56 0.78 -7.80
CA VAL A 85 6.00 1.10 -6.48
C VAL A 85 6.50 0.09 -5.46
N GLU A 86 6.77 0.58 -4.26
CA GLU A 86 7.11 -0.24 -3.11
C GLU A 86 6.36 0.30 -1.90
N ILE A 87 5.80 -0.58 -1.09
CA ILE A 87 5.01 -0.19 0.06
C ILE A 87 5.54 -0.92 1.30
N SER A 88 5.81 -0.16 2.35
CA SER A 88 6.18 -0.74 3.63
C SER A 88 5.15 -0.34 4.68
N MET A 89 4.95 -1.21 5.66
CA MET A 89 3.95 -1.01 6.70
C MET A 89 4.51 -1.35 8.06
N ILE A 90 4.02 -0.62 9.07
CA ILE A 90 4.25 -0.96 10.46
C ILE A 90 2.90 -1.40 11.01
N ALA A 91 2.86 -2.60 11.55
CA ALA A 91 1.64 -3.16 12.14
C ALA A 91 1.91 -3.55 13.59
N VAL A 92 0.92 -3.33 14.45
CA VAL A 92 1.02 -3.61 15.86
C VAL A 92 -0.24 -4.37 16.28
N LYS A 93 -0.03 -5.53 16.92
CA LYS A 93 -1.13 -6.31 17.45
C LYS A 93 -1.38 -5.89 18.89
N LEU A 94 -2.56 -5.38 19.14
CA LEU A 94 -2.97 -4.93 20.48
C LEU A 94 -3.76 -5.99 21.25
#